data_6a039f6e79ffd4681c2e005373439d28
#
_entry.id   6a039f6e79ffd4681c2e005373439d28
#
_cell.length_a   1.000
_cell.length_b   1.000
_cell.length_c   1.000
_cell.angle_alpha   90.00
_cell.angle_beta   90.00
_cell.angle_gamma   90.00
#
_symmetry.space_group_name_H-M   'P 1'
#
loop_
_entity.id
_entity.type
_entity.pdbx_description
1 polymer ?
#
loop_
_entity_poly.entity_id
_entity_poly.type
_entity_poly.pdbx_seq_one_letter_code
_entity_poly.pdbx_strand_id
1 'polypeptide(L)'
;MNTQVLATSVGAAVAALLLTSGAAFAKGPHKHIDFNMVVSAGAATCLPHARAEVRVVDDGTAQDLYLFAQGLPPKTDFDFFVIQVPKAPSGMSWYQADVETDEHGNAFQHVRGIFGIETFTVAPNAAPAPVVFNGPFPDASVNPATNPIQMYHLGLWFDSPTDAQNAGCPASVTPFNGEHDAGLQVLNTANFADEEGPLRQLK
;
A
#
# COMPACT_ATOMS: atom_id res chain seq x y z
N MET A 1 -49.34 -65.11 53.66
CA MET A 1 -49.18 -63.68 53.77
C MET A 1 -47.84 -63.33 53.09
N ASN A 2 -47.91 -62.89 51.82
CA ASN A 2 -46.73 -62.59 51.00
C ASN A 2 -46.61 -61.08 50.94
N THR A 3 -45.53 -60.55 51.45
CA THR A 3 -45.20 -59.13 51.38
C THR A 3 -44.20 -58.97 50.24
N GLN A 4 -44.61 -58.30 49.15
CA GLN A 4 -43.71 -57.97 48.08
C GLN A 4 -43.07 -56.60 48.40
N VAL A 5 -41.73 -56.58 48.32
CA VAL A 5 -40.92 -55.37 48.41
C VAL A 5 -40.69 -54.82 47.00
N LEU A 6 -41.18 -53.62 46.74
CA LEU A 6 -40.83 -52.85 45.53
C LEU A 6 -39.46 -52.20 45.64
N ALA A 7 -38.58 -52.56 44.75
CA ALA A 7 -37.29 -51.88 44.57
C ALA A 7 -37.44 -50.73 43.55
N THR A 8 -37.26 -49.49 43.98
CA THR A 8 -37.17 -48.30 43.14
C THR A 8 -35.72 -48.09 42.68
N SER A 9 -35.48 -48.21 41.39
CA SER A 9 -34.21 -47.88 40.74
C SER A 9 -34.17 -46.38 40.44
N VAL A 10 -33.20 -45.68 41.08
CA VAL A 10 -32.87 -44.28 40.77
C VAL A 10 -31.86 -44.29 39.63
N GLY A 11 -32.29 -43.86 38.46
CA GLY A 11 -31.41 -43.65 37.30
C GLY A 11 -30.69 -42.31 37.42
N ALA A 12 -29.36 -42.34 37.58
CA ALA A 12 -28.54 -41.13 37.51
C ALA A 12 -28.25 -40.78 36.05
N ALA A 13 -28.82 -39.69 35.56
CA ALA A 13 -28.47 -39.13 34.27
C ALA A 13 -27.17 -38.32 34.39
N VAL A 14 -26.10 -38.82 33.77
CA VAL A 14 -24.84 -38.09 33.65
C VAL A 14 -24.95 -37.19 32.42
N ALA A 15 -25.12 -35.90 32.63
CA ALA A 15 -25.04 -34.88 31.60
C ALA A 15 -23.56 -34.61 31.28
N ALA A 16 -23.05 -35.10 30.13
CA ALA A 16 -21.74 -34.80 29.64
C ALA A 16 -21.76 -33.34 29.03
N LEU A 17 -21.20 -32.37 29.74
CA LEU A 17 -20.88 -31.05 29.20
C LEU A 17 -19.72 -31.20 28.22
N LEU A 18 -19.98 -31.12 26.93
CA LEU A 18 -18.99 -30.91 25.89
C LEU A 18 -18.52 -29.46 25.95
N LEU A 19 -17.42 -29.20 26.64
CA LEU A 19 -16.67 -27.95 26.55
C LEU A 19 -15.98 -27.91 25.19
N THR A 20 -16.59 -27.31 24.19
CA THR A 20 -15.90 -26.91 22.98
C THR A 20 -14.96 -25.75 23.31
N SER A 21 -13.72 -26.05 23.63
CA SER A 21 -12.65 -25.07 23.69
C SER A 21 -12.41 -24.56 22.29
N GLY A 22 -13.06 -23.46 21.91
CA GLY A 22 -12.71 -22.70 20.75
C GLY A 22 -11.28 -22.21 20.94
N ALA A 23 -10.33 -22.76 20.19
CA ALA A 23 -8.99 -22.23 20.12
C ALA A 23 -9.09 -20.79 19.55
N ALA A 24 -9.05 -19.80 20.42
CA ALA A 24 -8.79 -18.44 20.00
C ALA A 24 -7.37 -18.42 19.42
N PHE A 25 -7.28 -18.36 18.10
CA PHE A 25 -5.99 -18.09 17.45
C PHE A 25 -5.57 -16.71 17.93
N ALA A 26 -4.61 -16.63 18.82
CA ALA A 26 -3.97 -15.39 19.20
C ALA A 26 -3.30 -14.86 17.93
N LYS A 27 -3.84 -13.75 17.38
CA LYS A 27 -3.22 -13.03 16.27
C LYS A 27 -1.83 -12.62 16.75
N GLY A 28 -0.78 -13.06 16.05
CA GLY A 28 0.61 -12.70 16.36
C GLY A 28 0.79 -11.17 16.34
N PRO A 29 1.90 -10.65 16.86
CA PRO A 29 2.16 -9.21 16.80
C PRO A 29 2.13 -8.75 15.34
N HIS A 30 1.38 -7.67 15.08
CA HIS A 30 1.32 -7.08 13.76
C HIS A 30 2.73 -6.65 13.32
N LYS A 31 3.16 -7.08 12.16
CA LYS A 31 4.39 -6.59 11.55
C LYS A 31 4.11 -5.19 11.02
N HIS A 32 5.02 -4.26 11.25
CA HIS A 32 4.95 -2.93 10.65
C HIS A 32 6.29 -2.52 10.08
N ILE A 33 6.26 -1.64 9.11
CA ILE A 33 7.42 -0.95 8.57
C ILE A 33 7.14 0.55 8.58
N ASP A 34 8.16 1.35 8.87
CA ASP A 34 8.13 2.80 8.81
C ASP A 34 9.24 3.27 7.86
N PHE A 35 8.92 4.22 7.00
CA PHE A 35 9.86 4.81 6.06
C PHE A 35 9.42 6.20 5.61
N ASN A 36 10.33 6.94 4.96
CA ASN A 36 10.05 8.27 4.46
C ASN A 36 9.98 8.30 2.93
N MET A 37 9.11 9.15 2.40
CA MET A 37 9.18 9.63 1.04
C MET A 37 9.96 10.95 1.01
N VAL A 38 10.70 11.17 -0.05
CA VAL A 38 11.51 12.35 -0.28
C VAL A 38 10.97 13.19 -1.43
N VAL A 39 11.29 14.48 -1.46
CA VAL A 39 10.92 15.34 -2.57
C VAL A 39 11.53 14.82 -3.88
N SER A 40 10.73 14.79 -4.95
CA SER A 40 11.21 14.40 -6.27
C SER A 40 12.17 15.45 -6.83
N ALA A 41 13.05 15.04 -7.73
CA ALA A 41 13.99 15.96 -8.37
C ALA A 41 13.27 17.12 -9.12
N GLY A 42 12.11 16.85 -9.70
CA GLY A 42 11.31 17.85 -10.40
C GLY A 42 10.69 18.91 -9.49
N ALA A 43 10.31 18.52 -8.27
CA ALA A 43 9.69 19.40 -7.28
C ALA A 43 10.67 20.06 -6.30
N ALA A 44 11.94 19.65 -6.31
CA ALA A 44 12.93 20.08 -5.29
C ALA A 44 13.14 21.60 -5.23
N THR A 45 12.94 22.33 -6.34
CA THR A 45 13.10 23.78 -6.37
C THR A 45 11.86 24.50 -5.85
N CYS A 46 10.65 24.04 -6.18
CA CYS A 46 9.39 24.70 -5.82
C CYS A 46 8.87 24.22 -4.45
N LEU A 47 9.12 22.97 -4.07
CA LEU A 47 8.68 22.38 -2.80
C LEU A 47 9.84 21.75 -2.01
N PRO A 48 10.89 22.51 -1.69
CA PRO A 48 12.12 21.95 -1.09
C PRO A 48 11.92 21.33 0.30
N HIS A 49 10.80 21.60 0.95
CA HIS A 49 10.47 21.12 2.29
C HIS A 49 9.39 20.04 2.30
N ALA A 50 8.88 19.64 1.13
CA ALA A 50 7.92 18.56 1.02
C ALA A 50 8.53 17.24 1.49
N ARG A 51 7.78 16.52 2.32
CA ARG A 51 8.18 15.19 2.83
C ARG A 51 6.94 14.41 3.25
N ALA A 52 7.08 13.11 3.35
CA ALA A 52 6.06 12.28 4.00
C ALA A 52 6.69 11.16 4.81
N GLU A 53 6.03 10.81 5.91
CA GLU A 53 6.25 9.59 6.68
C GLU A 53 5.19 8.58 6.30
N VAL A 54 5.61 7.34 6.11
CA VAL A 54 4.71 6.23 5.78
C VAL A 54 4.87 5.14 6.82
N ARG A 55 3.75 4.69 7.36
CA ARG A 55 3.67 3.48 8.17
C ARG A 55 2.79 2.46 7.47
N VAL A 56 3.27 1.23 7.36
CA VAL A 56 2.46 0.12 6.88
C VAL A 56 2.37 -0.95 7.95
N VAL A 57 1.16 -1.32 8.33
CA VAL A 57 0.87 -2.35 9.34
C VAL A 57 0.27 -3.56 8.65
N ASP A 58 0.92 -4.69 8.77
CA ASP A 58 0.46 -5.97 8.26
C ASP A 58 -0.34 -6.72 9.32
N ASP A 59 -1.61 -7.02 9.04
CA ASP A 59 -2.48 -7.77 9.93
C ASP A 59 -2.55 -9.26 9.60
N GLY A 60 -1.75 -9.71 8.63
CA GLY A 60 -1.70 -11.10 8.17
C GLY A 60 -2.75 -11.45 7.12
N THR A 61 -3.64 -10.52 6.76
CA THR A 61 -4.65 -10.69 5.70
C THR A 61 -4.63 -9.54 4.69
N ALA A 62 -4.25 -8.37 5.13
CA ALA A 62 -4.07 -7.16 4.32
C ALA A 62 -3.18 -6.19 5.10
N GLN A 63 -2.79 -5.12 4.45
CA GLN A 63 -1.97 -4.08 5.05
C GLN A 63 -2.76 -2.76 5.13
N ASP A 64 -2.58 -2.06 6.25
CA ASP A 64 -3.04 -0.70 6.44
C ASP A 64 -1.85 0.24 6.25
N LEU A 65 -1.88 1.05 5.20
CA LEU A 65 -0.87 2.06 4.87
C LEU A 65 -1.38 3.43 5.33
N TYR A 66 -0.58 4.09 6.13
CA TYR A 66 -0.82 5.44 6.62
C TYR A 66 0.24 6.38 6.05
N LEU A 67 -0.19 7.41 5.33
CA LEU A 67 0.65 8.47 4.76
C LEU A 67 0.43 9.75 5.56
N PHE A 68 1.50 10.37 6.03
CA PHE A 68 1.52 11.67 6.70
C PHE A 68 2.43 12.61 5.91
N ALA A 69 1.85 13.47 5.10
CA ALA A 69 2.59 14.40 4.26
C ALA A 69 2.60 15.81 4.87
N GLN A 70 3.67 16.56 4.62
CA GLN A 70 3.88 17.92 5.13
C GLN A 70 4.68 18.76 4.14
N GLY A 71 4.55 20.09 4.24
CA GLY A 71 5.29 21.03 3.41
C GLY A 71 4.82 21.06 1.95
N LEU A 72 3.58 20.64 1.73
CA LEU A 72 2.87 20.70 0.47
C LEU A 72 2.10 22.02 0.35
N PRO A 73 1.65 22.44 -0.86
CA PRO A 73 0.74 23.56 -1.01
C PRO A 73 -0.58 23.31 -0.25
N PRO A 74 -1.16 24.33 0.42
CA PRO A 74 -2.41 24.16 1.14
C PRO A 74 -3.61 24.01 0.17
N LYS A 75 -4.62 23.25 0.59
CA LYS A 75 -5.88 23.05 -0.15
C LYS A 75 -5.64 22.61 -1.59
N THR A 76 -4.79 21.63 -1.76
CA THR A 76 -4.34 21.12 -3.06
C THR A 76 -4.54 19.61 -3.08
N ASP A 77 -4.97 19.11 -4.23
CA ASP A 77 -5.21 17.70 -4.47
C ASP A 77 -4.01 17.03 -5.10
N PHE A 78 -3.80 15.78 -4.72
CA PHE A 78 -2.70 14.93 -5.17
C PHE A 78 -3.17 13.51 -5.41
N ASP A 79 -2.56 12.85 -6.40
CA ASP A 79 -2.72 11.43 -6.70
C ASP A 79 -1.65 10.59 -6.01
N PHE A 80 -2.05 9.57 -5.29
CA PHE A 80 -1.15 8.65 -4.60
C PHE A 80 -1.11 7.28 -5.28
N PHE A 81 0.12 6.80 -5.58
CA PHE A 81 0.33 5.55 -6.31
C PHE A 81 1.32 4.62 -5.62
N VAL A 82 1.11 3.30 -5.81
CA VAL A 82 2.22 2.34 -5.80
C VAL A 82 2.82 2.28 -7.20
N ILE A 83 4.15 2.19 -7.30
CA ILE A 83 4.88 2.28 -8.58
C ILE A 83 6.01 1.28 -8.64
N GLN A 84 6.43 0.92 -9.84
CA GLN A 84 7.51 -0.04 -10.08
C GLN A 84 8.87 0.57 -9.71
N VAL A 85 9.18 1.76 -10.22
CA VAL A 85 10.40 2.51 -9.91
C VAL A 85 10.06 3.94 -9.47
N PRO A 86 10.84 4.54 -8.56
CA PRO A 86 10.46 5.82 -7.95
C PRO A 86 10.66 7.03 -8.87
N LYS A 87 11.46 6.90 -9.93
CA LYS A 87 11.80 7.99 -10.86
C LYS A 87 11.19 7.75 -12.23
N ALA A 88 10.94 8.80 -12.97
CA ALA A 88 10.45 8.70 -14.34
C ALA A 88 11.48 8.02 -15.30
N PRO A 89 11.04 7.13 -16.18
CA PRO A 89 9.68 6.60 -16.29
C PRO A 89 9.38 5.62 -15.15
N SER A 90 8.26 5.80 -14.45
CA SER A 90 7.93 5.06 -13.22
C SER A 90 7.57 3.59 -13.45
N GLY A 91 7.52 3.16 -14.70
CA GLY A 91 7.08 1.82 -15.06
C GLY A 91 5.59 1.63 -14.77
N MET A 92 5.23 0.43 -14.29
CA MET A 92 3.86 0.15 -13.90
C MET A 92 3.51 0.97 -12.66
N SER A 93 2.30 1.53 -12.67
CA SER A 93 1.79 2.35 -11.58
C SER A 93 0.35 1.96 -11.28
N TRP A 94 -0.02 1.97 -10.00
CA TRP A 94 -1.36 1.63 -9.56
C TRP A 94 -1.86 2.69 -8.58
N TYR A 95 -2.92 3.40 -8.97
CA TYR A 95 -3.58 4.42 -8.17
C TYR A 95 -4.11 3.84 -6.85
N GLN A 96 -3.95 4.57 -5.77
CA GLN A 96 -4.39 4.17 -4.44
C GLN A 96 -5.46 5.08 -3.87
N ALA A 97 -5.26 6.39 -3.96
CA ALA A 97 -6.17 7.37 -3.37
C ALA A 97 -5.85 8.79 -3.82
N ASP A 98 -6.85 9.65 -3.75
CA ASP A 98 -6.66 11.09 -3.67
C ASP A 98 -6.12 11.46 -2.29
N VAL A 99 -5.25 12.46 -2.27
CA VAL A 99 -4.68 13.02 -1.05
C VAL A 99 -4.89 14.53 -1.06
N GLU A 100 -5.76 15.02 -0.19
CA GLU A 100 -6.06 16.45 -0.07
C GLU A 100 -5.29 17.06 1.10
N THR A 101 -4.70 18.25 0.89
CA THR A 101 -4.00 18.97 1.95
C THR A 101 -4.90 19.95 2.69
N ASP A 102 -4.64 20.09 3.97
CA ASP A 102 -5.28 21.07 4.84
C ASP A 102 -4.85 22.52 4.56
N GLU A 103 -5.34 23.46 5.37
CA GLU A 103 -4.99 24.88 5.29
C GLU A 103 -3.50 25.17 5.56
N HIS A 104 -2.77 24.20 6.08
CA HIS A 104 -1.35 24.29 6.44
C HIS A 104 -0.43 23.50 5.53
N GLY A 105 -0.98 22.84 4.50
CA GLY A 105 -0.22 21.99 3.59
C GLY A 105 0.20 20.65 4.20
N ASN A 106 -0.56 20.15 5.16
CA ASN A 106 -0.42 18.81 5.70
C ASN A 106 -1.51 17.91 5.14
N ALA A 107 -1.21 16.64 4.96
CA ALA A 107 -2.20 15.64 4.56
C ALA A 107 -2.03 14.35 5.38
N PHE A 108 -3.15 13.66 5.57
CA PHE A 108 -3.20 12.32 6.10
C PHE A 108 -4.06 11.46 5.19
N GLN A 109 -3.51 10.31 4.78
CA GLN A 109 -4.26 9.33 4.00
C GLN A 109 -4.09 7.95 4.61
N HIS A 110 -5.17 7.19 4.65
CA HIS A 110 -5.20 5.79 5.04
C HIS A 110 -5.71 4.95 3.87
N VAL A 111 -4.94 3.96 3.49
CA VAL A 111 -5.31 3.00 2.44
C VAL A 111 -5.19 1.59 3.00
N ARG A 112 -6.24 0.80 2.87
CA ARG A 112 -6.18 -0.63 3.16
C ARG A 112 -6.11 -1.41 1.85
N GLY A 113 -5.08 -2.23 1.70
CA GLY A 113 -4.84 -2.97 0.47
C GLY A 113 -3.88 -4.14 0.66
N ILE A 114 -3.36 -4.64 -0.46
CA ILE A 114 -2.29 -5.63 -0.50
C ILE A 114 -1.03 -4.91 -0.96
N PHE A 115 -0.03 -4.86 -0.09
CA PHE A 115 1.26 -4.25 -0.35
C PHE A 115 2.38 -5.29 -0.18
N GLY A 116 3.54 -5.05 -0.77
CA GLY A 116 4.68 -5.95 -0.67
C GLY A 116 4.80 -6.91 -1.85
N ILE A 117 5.19 -8.14 -1.60
CA ILE A 117 5.47 -9.13 -2.66
C ILE A 117 4.22 -9.46 -3.49
N GLU A 118 3.04 -9.27 -2.94
CA GLU A 118 1.77 -9.50 -3.62
C GLU A 118 1.23 -8.26 -4.36
N THR A 119 1.92 -7.12 -4.26
CA THR A 119 1.61 -5.92 -5.04
C THR A 119 2.29 -6.01 -6.40
N PHE A 120 1.63 -6.68 -7.33
CA PHE A 120 2.17 -6.88 -8.67
C PHE A 120 1.08 -6.82 -9.74
N THR A 121 1.52 -6.63 -10.98
CA THR A 121 0.68 -6.81 -12.16
C THR A 121 1.30 -7.82 -13.11
N VAL A 122 0.47 -8.51 -13.88
CA VAL A 122 0.90 -9.37 -14.98
C VAL A 122 0.45 -8.72 -16.28
N ALA A 123 1.40 -8.30 -17.10
CA ALA A 123 1.13 -7.57 -18.34
C ALA A 123 1.91 -8.18 -19.50
N PRO A 124 1.51 -9.34 -20.02
CA PRO A 124 2.18 -9.99 -21.16
C PRO A 124 2.18 -9.05 -22.36
N ASN A 125 3.35 -8.90 -23.02
CA ASN A 125 3.54 -8.02 -24.16
C ASN A 125 3.16 -6.55 -23.93
N ALA A 126 3.15 -6.09 -22.68
CA ALA A 126 2.98 -4.68 -22.37
C ALA A 126 4.12 -3.83 -22.97
N ALA A 127 3.86 -2.52 -23.11
CA ALA A 127 4.88 -1.56 -23.49
C ALA A 127 6.13 -1.70 -22.60
N PRO A 128 7.33 -1.38 -23.10
CA PRO A 128 8.56 -1.59 -22.36
C PRO A 128 8.51 -0.94 -21.00
N ALA A 129 8.47 -1.75 -19.95
CA ALA A 129 8.68 -1.29 -18.58
C ALA A 129 10.19 -1.37 -18.28
N PRO A 130 10.71 -0.54 -17.34
CA PRO A 130 12.07 -0.72 -16.86
C PRO A 130 12.26 -2.13 -16.30
N VAL A 131 13.39 -2.76 -16.64
CA VAL A 131 13.77 -4.06 -16.07
C VAL A 131 14.46 -3.79 -14.73
N VAL A 132 13.71 -3.82 -13.66
CA VAL A 132 14.21 -3.47 -12.33
C VAL A 132 14.10 -4.60 -11.32
N PHE A 133 13.35 -5.63 -11.63
CA PHE A 133 13.16 -6.77 -10.74
C PHE A 133 14.06 -7.93 -11.16
N ASN A 134 15.03 -8.26 -10.30
CA ASN A 134 16.02 -9.32 -10.51
C ASN A 134 15.86 -10.50 -9.52
N GLY A 135 14.69 -10.67 -8.96
CA GLY A 135 14.39 -11.80 -8.10
C GLY A 135 14.08 -13.08 -8.88
N PRO A 136 13.51 -14.09 -8.20
CA PRO A 136 13.12 -15.34 -8.86
C PRO A 136 11.98 -15.16 -9.88
N PHE A 137 11.33 -14.02 -9.87
CA PHE A 137 10.24 -13.66 -10.81
C PHE A 137 10.66 -12.40 -11.59
N PRO A 138 11.35 -12.54 -12.70
CA PRO A 138 11.70 -11.41 -13.57
C PRO A 138 10.45 -10.74 -14.13
N ASP A 139 10.53 -9.46 -14.46
CA ASP A 139 9.39 -8.72 -14.99
C ASP A 139 8.93 -9.22 -16.39
N ALA A 140 7.75 -8.77 -16.81
CA ALA A 140 7.13 -9.22 -18.04
C ALA A 140 7.88 -8.80 -19.31
N SER A 141 8.76 -7.80 -19.25
CA SER A 141 9.59 -7.39 -20.39
C SER A 141 10.67 -8.43 -20.71
N VAL A 142 11.14 -9.16 -19.70
CA VAL A 142 12.12 -10.24 -19.83
C VAL A 142 11.45 -11.58 -20.08
N ASN A 143 10.31 -11.81 -19.43
CA ASN A 143 9.52 -13.03 -19.57
C ASN A 143 8.05 -12.70 -19.73
N PRO A 144 7.61 -12.30 -20.91
CA PRO A 144 6.25 -11.81 -21.14
C PRO A 144 5.14 -12.84 -20.91
N ALA A 145 5.47 -14.12 -20.72
CA ALA A 145 4.46 -15.15 -20.62
C ALA A 145 3.64 -15.05 -19.32
N THR A 146 4.25 -14.82 -18.17
CA THR A 146 3.53 -14.96 -16.90
C THR A 146 4.14 -14.26 -15.67
N ASN A 147 5.33 -13.71 -15.75
CA ASN A 147 5.98 -13.23 -14.54
C ASN A 147 5.41 -11.89 -14.08
N PRO A 148 5.26 -11.69 -12.75
CA PRO A 148 4.74 -10.46 -12.20
C PRO A 148 5.73 -9.31 -12.32
N ILE A 149 5.21 -8.13 -12.55
CA ILE A 149 5.92 -6.86 -12.42
C ILE A 149 5.60 -6.34 -11.02
N GLN A 150 6.61 -6.32 -10.16
CA GLN A 150 6.45 -5.91 -8.76
C GLN A 150 6.42 -4.39 -8.63
N MET A 151 5.64 -3.89 -7.68
CA MET A 151 5.52 -2.47 -7.37
C MET A 151 5.84 -2.25 -5.90
N TYR A 152 7.11 -1.92 -5.60
CA TYR A 152 7.61 -1.78 -4.23
C TYR A 152 7.81 -0.34 -3.79
N HIS A 153 7.56 0.61 -4.68
CA HIS A 153 7.75 2.02 -4.46
C HIS A 153 6.43 2.78 -4.31
N LEU A 154 6.52 3.99 -3.79
CA LEU A 154 5.41 4.93 -3.67
C LEU A 154 5.73 6.23 -4.38
N GLY A 155 4.70 6.88 -4.90
CA GLY A 155 4.77 8.20 -5.50
C GLY A 155 3.53 9.03 -5.26
N LEU A 156 3.71 10.33 -5.16
CA LEU A 156 2.66 11.34 -5.02
C LEU A 156 2.83 12.39 -6.12
N TRP A 157 1.78 12.65 -6.87
CA TRP A 157 1.74 13.63 -7.95
C TRP A 157 0.73 14.72 -7.63
N PHE A 158 0.93 15.93 -8.16
CA PHE A 158 -0.18 16.86 -8.26
C PHE A 158 -1.29 16.23 -9.09
N ASP A 159 -2.53 16.39 -8.67
CA ASP A 159 -3.71 15.90 -9.39
C ASP A 159 -3.74 16.44 -10.83
N SER A 160 -3.36 17.71 -11.01
CA SER A 160 -3.30 18.32 -12.33
C SER A 160 -2.04 19.16 -12.57
N PRO A 161 -1.67 19.43 -13.85
CA PRO A 161 -0.64 20.41 -14.19
C PRO A 161 -0.97 21.83 -13.70
N THR A 162 -2.25 22.17 -13.57
CA THR A 162 -2.71 23.47 -13.06
C THR A 162 -2.40 23.62 -11.57
N ASP A 163 -2.58 22.57 -10.77
CA ASP A 163 -2.24 22.60 -9.35
C ASP A 163 -0.74 22.75 -9.14
N ALA A 164 0.07 22.09 -9.97
CA ALA A 164 1.51 22.29 -9.98
C ALA A 164 1.88 23.76 -10.27
N GLN A 165 1.26 24.39 -11.30
CA GLN A 165 1.50 25.78 -11.64
C GLN A 165 1.08 26.74 -10.50
N ASN A 166 -0.07 26.51 -9.90
CA ASN A 166 -0.58 27.29 -8.78
C ASN A 166 0.36 27.25 -7.58
N ALA A 167 1.06 26.14 -7.40
CA ALA A 167 2.09 25.94 -6.38
C ALA A 167 3.46 26.53 -6.77
N GLY A 168 3.60 27.14 -7.94
CA GLY A 168 4.87 27.67 -8.46
C GLY A 168 5.82 26.57 -8.97
N CYS A 169 5.32 25.38 -9.25
CA CYS A 169 6.05 24.28 -9.84
C CYS A 169 5.93 24.22 -11.35
N PRO A 170 6.81 23.48 -12.05
CA PRO A 170 6.67 23.25 -13.49
C PRO A 170 5.34 22.59 -13.85
N ALA A 171 4.71 23.04 -14.93
CA ALA A 171 3.51 22.46 -15.50
C ALA A 171 3.82 21.17 -16.28
N SER A 172 4.49 20.24 -15.65
CA SER A 172 4.75 18.92 -16.25
C SER A 172 3.44 18.15 -16.36
N VAL A 173 3.27 17.45 -17.46
CA VAL A 173 2.10 16.58 -17.71
C VAL A 173 2.52 15.13 -17.50
N THR A 174 1.81 14.44 -16.63
CA THR A 174 1.92 13.00 -16.45
C THR A 174 0.58 12.39 -16.90
N PRO A 175 0.55 11.55 -17.97
CA PRO A 175 -0.71 11.17 -18.63
C PRO A 175 -1.44 10.03 -17.89
N PHE A 176 -1.63 10.17 -16.60
CA PHE A 176 -2.39 9.21 -15.82
C PHE A 176 -2.93 9.80 -14.51
N ASN A 177 -4.20 9.98 -14.38
CA ASN A 177 -4.87 10.05 -13.07
C ASN A 177 -6.26 9.38 -13.10
N GLY A 178 -6.73 8.99 -14.27
CA GLY A 178 -8.01 8.33 -14.45
C GLY A 178 -9.09 9.23 -15.04
N GLU A 179 -9.07 10.53 -14.77
CA GLU A 179 -10.03 11.53 -15.24
C GLU A 179 -9.39 12.53 -16.22
N HIS A 180 -8.17 12.96 -15.94
CA HIS A 180 -7.38 13.89 -16.75
C HIS A 180 -5.88 13.63 -16.57
N ASP A 181 -5.03 14.45 -17.14
CA ASP A 181 -3.59 14.33 -16.92
C ASP A 181 -3.20 14.80 -15.52
N ALA A 182 -2.40 13.99 -14.82
CA ALA A 182 -1.76 14.40 -13.59
C ALA A 182 -0.64 15.42 -13.83
N GLY A 183 -0.27 16.12 -12.78
CA GLY A 183 0.82 17.10 -12.82
C GLY A 183 2.20 16.48 -12.57
N LEU A 184 3.07 17.28 -11.97
CA LEU A 184 4.42 16.91 -11.58
C LEU A 184 4.41 15.93 -10.41
N GLN A 185 5.30 14.92 -10.42
CA GLN A 185 5.60 14.12 -9.23
C GLN A 185 6.22 14.99 -8.13
N VAL A 186 5.66 14.93 -6.92
CA VAL A 186 6.10 15.73 -5.77
C VAL A 186 6.95 14.93 -4.81
N LEU A 187 6.46 13.77 -4.39
CA LEU A 187 7.16 12.90 -3.45
C LEU A 187 7.33 11.51 -4.04
N ASN A 188 8.40 10.84 -3.67
CA ASN A 188 8.62 9.44 -4.02
C ASN A 188 9.56 8.75 -3.01
N THR A 189 9.80 7.46 -3.23
CA THR A 189 10.73 6.65 -2.42
C THR A 189 12.10 6.47 -3.08
N ALA A 190 12.62 7.50 -3.79
CA ALA A 190 13.93 7.46 -4.47
C ALA A 190 15.14 7.44 -3.53
N ASN A 191 14.92 7.50 -2.23
CA ASN A 191 15.90 7.21 -1.19
C ASN A 191 16.15 5.70 -1.00
N PHE A 192 15.41 4.85 -1.72
CA PHE A 192 15.63 3.41 -1.86
C PHE A 192 16.10 3.11 -3.29
N ALA A 193 16.87 2.04 -3.47
CA ALA A 193 17.25 1.57 -4.80
C ALA A 193 16.03 1.00 -5.54
N ASP A 194 16.06 1.03 -6.87
CA ASP A 194 14.91 0.68 -7.71
C ASP A 194 14.39 -0.75 -7.45
N GLU A 195 15.29 -1.70 -7.13
CA GLU A 195 14.91 -3.08 -6.79
C GLU A 195 14.58 -3.29 -5.30
N GLU A 196 14.85 -2.31 -4.46
CA GLU A 196 14.79 -2.39 -3.00
C GLU A 196 13.75 -1.44 -2.41
N GLY A 197 12.67 -1.17 -3.14
CA GLY A 197 11.58 -0.34 -2.65
C GLY A 197 11.08 -0.78 -1.27
N PRO A 198 10.61 0.15 -0.42
CA PRO A 198 10.35 -0.14 1.00
C PRO A 198 9.29 -1.22 1.23
N LEU A 199 8.32 -1.35 0.31
CA LEU A 199 7.25 -2.35 0.42
C LEU A 199 7.75 -3.79 0.23
N ARG A 200 8.95 -4.00 -0.34
CA ARG A 200 9.56 -5.33 -0.47
C ARG A 200 9.77 -6.03 0.88
N GLN A 201 9.79 -5.29 1.96
CA GLN A 201 9.95 -5.82 3.32
C GLN A 201 8.68 -6.52 3.85
N LEU A 202 7.54 -6.28 3.20
CA LEU A 202 6.26 -6.94 3.50
C LEU A 202 6.17 -8.25 2.72
N LYS A 203 5.49 -9.23 3.30
CA LYS A 203 5.33 -10.57 2.70
C LYS A 203 3.87 -10.88 2.48
#